data_43f8092fa8c202cb1ee68f0b246669d9
#
_entry.id   43f8092fa8c202cb1ee68f0b246669d9
#
_cell.length_a   1.000
_cell.length_b   1.000
_cell.length_c   1.000
_cell.angle_alpha   90.00
_cell.angle_beta   90.00
_cell.angle_gamma   90.00
#
_symmetry.space_group_name_H-M   'P 1'
#
loop_
_entity.id
_entity.type
_entity.pdbx_description
1 polymer ?
#
loop_
_entity_poly.entity_id
_entity_poly.type
_entity_poly.pdbx_seq_one_letter_code
_entity_poly.pdbx_strand_id
1 'polypeptide(L)'
;EEMAKLSEYEIQGIQEVDYPAGCFGRLMEEMMVYKEDCWEQQLRGIGFYLGKYIYIMDAYEDLDKDLEKGTYNPLKKMHEEAGYEERCRDILCMMIGECARNFEILPCVLDVDILRNILYDGVWKHYRKIQEKKSEEKEDDKESL
;
A
#
# COMPACT_ATOMS: atom_id res chain seq x y z
N GLU A 1 -3.97 -9.08 -18.39
CA GLU A 1 -2.72 -9.83 -18.16
C GLU A 1 -2.28 -9.73 -16.71
N GLU A 2 -2.09 -8.52 -16.13
CA GLU A 2 -1.64 -8.33 -14.73
C GLU A 2 -2.64 -8.87 -13.69
N MET A 3 -3.95 -8.69 -13.88
CA MET A 3 -4.96 -9.25 -13.00
C MET A 3 -4.95 -10.80 -12.97
N ALA A 4 -4.64 -11.44 -14.11
CA ALA A 4 -4.51 -12.89 -14.16
C ALA A 4 -3.27 -13.37 -13.38
N LYS A 5 -2.15 -12.67 -13.49
CA LYS A 5 -0.94 -12.95 -12.70
C LYS A 5 -1.18 -12.73 -11.21
N LEU A 6 -1.88 -11.65 -10.84
CA LEU A 6 -2.24 -11.38 -9.46
C LEU A 6 -3.06 -12.53 -8.88
N SER A 7 -4.12 -12.93 -9.58
CA SER A 7 -4.95 -14.07 -9.16
C SER A 7 -4.14 -15.37 -9.04
N GLU A 8 -3.20 -15.59 -9.94
CA GLU A 8 -2.31 -16.77 -9.89
C GLU A 8 -1.42 -16.74 -8.64
N TYR A 9 -0.80 -15.60 -8.31
CA TYR A 9 0.00 -15.46 -7.10
C TYR A 9 -0.81 -15.66 -5.80
N GLU A 10 -2.04 -15.16 -5.77
CA GLU A 10 -2.94 -15.34 -4.64
C GLU A 10 -3.36 -16.82 -4.48
N ILE A 11 -3.69 -17.51 -5.58
CA ILE A 11 -4.02 -18.94 -5.59
C ILE A 11 -2.82 -19.78 -5.15
N GLN A 12 -1.62 -19.45 -5.61
CA GLN A 12 -0.38 -20.15 -5.23
C GLN A 12 0.07 -19.82 -3.79
N GLY A 13 -0.54 -18.82 -3.16
CA GLY A 13 -0.20 -18.40 -1.81
C GLY A 13 1.19 -17.76 -1.69
N ILE A 14 1.61 -17.00 -2.72
CA ILE A 14 2.92 -16.33 -2.74
C ILE A 14 3.04 -15.35 -1.58
N GLN A 15 4.07 -15.50 -0.76
CA GLN A 15 4.30 -14.70 0.43
C GLN A 15 5.35 -13.58 0.26
N GLU A 16 5.96 -13.49 -0.91
CA GLU A 16 6.78 -12.35 -1.30
C GLU A 16 5.85 -11.22 -1.77
N VAL A 17 5.53 -10.30 -0.88
CA VAL A 17 4.55 -9.23 -1.09
C VAL A 17 4.81 -8.38 -2.34
N ASP A 18 6.06 -8.30 -2.77
CA ASP A 18 6.46 -7.49 -3.93
C ASP A 18 5.87 -8.00 -5.26
N TYR A 19 5.64 -9.30 -5.40
CA TYR A 19 5.07 -9.88 -6.61
C TYR A 19 3.60 -9.47 -6.82
N PRO A 20 2.67 -9.77 -5.89
CA PRO A 20 1.27 -9.38 -6.07
C PRO A 20 1.10 -7.85 -6.02
N ALA A 21 1.80 -7.16 -5.13
CA ALA A 21 1.77 -5.69 -5.08
C ALA A 21 2.29 -5.07 -6.38
N GLY A 22 3.33 -5.64 -6.99
CA GLY A 22 3.84 -5.21 -8.28
C GLY A 22 2.84 -5.39 -9.43
N CYS A 23 2.06 -6.47 -9.45
CA CYS A 23 0.99 -6.65 -10.45
C CYS A 23 -0.08 -5.55 -10.33
N PHE A 24 -0.52 -5.25 -9.12
CA PHE A 24 -1.48 -4.17 -8.89
C PHE A 24 -0.89 -2.80 -9.21
N GLY A 25 0.38 -2.58 -8.88
CA GLY A 25 1.13 -1.38 -9.26
C GLY A 25 1.17 -1.17 -10.78
N ARG A 26 1.50 -2.20 -11.56
CA ARG A 26 1.51 -2.12 -13.04
C ARG A 26 0.13 -1.86 -13.62
N LEU A 27 -0.92 -2.40 -13.01
CA LEU A 27 -2.28 -2.07 -13.41
C LEU A 27 -2.59 -0.59 -13.22
N MET A 28 -2.27 -0.05 -12.05
CA MET A 28 -2.47 1.37 -11.73
C MET A 28 -1.58 2.29 -12.57
N GLU A 29 -0.37 1.84 -12.90
CA GLU A 29 0.55 2.53 -13.82
C GLU A 29 -0.12 2.84 -15.16
N GLU A 30 -0.75 1.85 -15.77
CA GLU A 30 -1.45 2.02 -17.05
C GLU A 30 -2.71 2.91 -16.92
N MET A 31 -3.38 2.89 -15.78
CA MET A 31 -4.56 3.72 -15.53
C MET A 31 -4.22 5.21 -15.36
N MET A 32 -3.02 5.52 -14.87
CA MET A 32 -2.58 6.91 -14.62
C MET A 32 -2.05 7.61 -15.87
N VAL A 33 -1.70 6.87 -16.91
CA VAL A 33 -1.20 7.47 -18.16
C VAL A 33 -2.36 7.99 -18.98
N TYR A 34 -2.51 9.31 -18.97
CA TYR A 34 -3.51 10.00 -19.76
C TYR A 34 -3.06 10.19 -21.23
N LYS A 35 -1.76 10.41 -21.43
CA LYS A 35 -1.18 10.77 -22.73
C LYS A 35 0.31 10.38 -22.78
N GLU A 36 0.73 9.87 -23.91
CA GLU A 36 2.16 9.62 -24.17
C GLU A 36 2.86 10.94 -24.51
N ASP A 37 3.43 11.57 -23.50
CA ASP A 37 4.19 12.82 -23.60
C ASP A 37 5.42 12.79 -22.65
N CYS A 38 6.05 13.94 -22.44
CA CYS A 38 7.23 14.05 -21.58
C CYS A 38 6.95 13.74 -20.09
N TRP A 39 5.69 13.65 -19.67
CA TRP A 39 5.27 13.38 -18.29
C TRP A 39 4.83 11.93 -18.07
N GLU A 40 4.81 11.12 -19.13
CA GLU A 40 4.39 9.71 -19.04
C GLU A 40 5.13 8.94 -17.95
N GLN A 41 6.44 9.10 -17.87
CA GLN A 41 7.26 8.38 -16.88
C GLN A 41 6.87 8.73 -15.46
N GLN A 42 6.60 9.99 -15.16
CA GLN A 42 6.17 10.43 -13.82
C GLN A 42 4.77 9.93 -13.48
N LEU A 43 3.85 9.98 -14.44
CA LEU A 43 2.49 9.45 -14.26
C LEU A 43 2.50 7.94 -14.03
N ARG A 44 3.32 7.20 -14.77
CA ARG A 44 3.53 5.76 -14.54
C ARG A 44 4.08 5.49 -13.15
N GLY A 45 5.10 6.23 -12.73
CA GLY A 45 5.69 6.12 -11.41
C GLY A 45 4.68 6.39 -10.29
N ILE A 46 3.86 7.43 -10.41
CA ILE A 46 2.78 7.73 -9.47
C ILE A 46 1.82 6.54 -9.37
N GLY A 47 1.32 6.05 -10.51
CA GLY A 47 0.39 4.94 -10.58
C GLY A 47 0.96 3.66 -9.97
N PHE A 48 2.19 3.31 -10.35
CA PHE A 48 2.86 2.10 -9.87
C PHE A 48 3.04 2.09 -8.35
N TYR A 49 3.63 3.12 -7.79
CA TYR A 49 3.91 3.17 -6.35
C TYR A 49 2.66 3.39 -5.51
N LEU A 50 1.69 4.18 -5.99
CA LEU A 50 0.40 4.32 -5.33
C LEU A 50 -0.38 3.00 -5.35
N GLY A 51 -0.35 2.26 -6.45
CA GLY A 51 -0.95 0.94 -6.56
C GLY A 51 -0.34 -0.06 -5.59
N LYS A 52 0.98 -0.12 -5.51
CA LYS A 52 1.67 -0.96 -4.51
C LYS A 52 1.29 -0.56 -3.08
N TYR A 53 1.25 0.73 -2.79
CA TYR A 53 0.83 1.23 -1.48
C TYR A 53 -0.58 0.77 -1.13
N ILE A 54 -1.54 0.94 -2.03
CA ILE A 54 -2.94 0.56 -1.81
C ILE A 54 -3.05 -0.94 -1.54
N TYR A 55 -2.40 -1.77 -2.34
CA TYR A 55 -2.43 -3.22 -2.18
C TYR A 55 -1.85 -3.67 -0.82
N ILE A 56 -0.71 -3.12 -0.44
CA ILE A 56 -0.04 -3.46 0.82
C ILE A 56 -0.84 -2.93 2.02
N MET A 57 -1.43 -1.74 1.92
CA MET A 57 -2.26 -1.15 2.96
C MET A 57 -3.51 -1.96 3.22
N ASP A 58 -4.17 -2.44 2.16
CA ASP A 58 -5.34 -3.31 2.23
C ASP A 58 -4.98 -4.66 2.90
N ALA A 59 -3.88 -5.28 2.48
CA ALA A 59 -3.36 -6.49 3.09
C ALA A 59 -3.02 -6.31 4.59
N TYR A 60 -2.49 -5.15 4.96
CA TYR A 60 -2.18 -4.82 6.34
C TYR A 60 -3.44 -4.62 7.20
N GLU A 61 -4.46 -3.97 6.65
CA GLU A 61 -5.75 -3.76 7.32
C GLU A 61 -6.51 -5.08 7.53
N ASP A 62 -6.51 -5.94 6.51
CA ASP A 62 -7.26 -7.20 6.53
C ASP A 62 -6.52 -8.38 7.16
N LEU A 63 -5.27 -8.23 7.61
CA LEU A 63 -4.44 -9.34 8.03
C LEU A 63 -5.08 -10.21 9.12
N ASP A 64 -5.57 -9.62 10.20
CA ASP A 64 -6.14 -10.36 11.33
C ASP A 64 -7.38 -11.16 10.90
N LYS A 65 -8.24 -10.53 10.12
CA LYS A 65 -9.45 -11.15 9.54
C LYS A 65 -9.11 -12.29 8.57
N ASP A 66 -8.08 -12.12 7.75
CA ASP A 66 -7.62 -13.15 6.81
C ASP A 66 -6.99 -14.34 7.54
N LEU A 67 -6.24 -14.08 8.61
CA LEU A 67 -5.69 -15.14 9.46
C LEU A 67 -6.80 -15.95 10.15
N GLU A 68 -7.83 -15.29 10.68
CA GLU A 68 -8.98 -15.96 11.31
C GLU A 68 -9.75 -16.83 10.32
N LYS A 69 -9.93 -16.35 9.09
CA LYS A 69 -10.65 -17.06 8.03
C LYS A 69 -9.81 -18.11 7.30
N GLY A 70 -8.50 -18.11 7.50
CA GLY A 70 -7.56 -18.95 6.74
C GLY A 70 -7.48 -18.56 5.25
N THR A 71 -7.82 -17.32 4.91
CA THR A 71 -7.70 -16.78 3.55
C THR A 71 -6.29 -16.27 3.27
N TYR A 72 -5.98 -16.13 1.98
CA TYR A 72 -4.67 -15.62 1.56
C TYR A 72 -4.45 -14.18 2.02
N ASN A 73 -3.24 -13.93 2.55
CA ASN A 73 -2.72 -12.58 2.76
C ASN A 73 -1.21 -12.60 2.53
N PRO A 74 -0.65 -11.72 1.67
CA PRO A 74 0.77 -11.74 1.32
C PRO A 74 1.70 -11.35 2.48
N LEU A 75 1.16 -10.75 3.54
CA LEU A 75 1.91 -10.34 4.73
C LEU A 75 1.98 -11.43 5.82
N LYS A 76 1.28 -12.55 5.65
CA LYS A 76 1.19 -13.60 6.66
C LYS A 76 2.56 -14.08 7.14
N LYS A 77 3.47 -14.40 6.23
CA LYS A 77 4.82 -14.85 6.57
C LYS A 77 5.63 -13.74 7.26
N MET A 78 5.55 -12.53 6.75
CA MET A 78 6.23 -11.37 7.34
C MET A 78 5.71 -11.07 8.75
N HIS A 79 4.42 -11.28 9.01
CA HIS A 79 3.79 -11.09 10.31
C HIS A 79 4.37 -12.00 11.39
N GLU A 80 4.83 -13.20 11.03
CA GLU A 80 5.45 -14.15 11.95
C GLU A 80 6.88 -13.75 12.36
N GLU A 81 7.48 -12.80 11.65
CA GLU A 81 8.84 -12.33 11.89
C GLU A 81 8.87 -11.15 12.87
N ALA A 82 9.96 -11.05 13.64
CA ALA A 82 10.18 -9.90 14.52
C ALA A 82 10.30 -8.59 13.71
N GLY A 83 9.74 -7.49 14.23
CA GLY A 83 9.81 -6.18 13.59
C GLY A 83 8.79 -5.98 12.45
N TYR A 84 7.75 -6.82 12.39
CA TYR A 84 6.70 -6.73 11.37
C TYR A 84 6.10 -5.32 11.22
N GLU A 85 5.71 -4.69 12.33
CA GLU A 85 5.08 -3.37 12.31
C GLU A 85 5.99 -2.28 11.73
N GLU A 86 7.27 -2.31 12.09
CA GLU A 86 8.25 -1.36 11.54
C GLU A 86 8.48 -1.61 10.06
N ARG A 87 8.62 -2.87 9.66
CA ARG A 87 8.82 -3.24 8.25
C ARG A 87 7.63 -2.83 7.38
N CYS A 88 6.40 -3.05 7.84
CA CYS A 88 5.20 -2.60 7.12
C CYS A 88 5.19 -1.09 6.96
N ARG A 89 5.46 -0.35 8.04
CA ARG A 89 5.53 1.11 8.00
C ARG A 89 6.60 1.59 7.02
N ASP A 90 7.79 1.00 7.06
CA ASP A 90 8.91 1.39 6.20
C ASP A 90 8.61 1.12 4.72
N ILE A 91 8.00 -0.01 4.40
CA ILE A 91 7.54 -0.33 3.04
C ILE A 91 6.50 0.70 2.57
N LEU A 92 5.48 0.99 3.38
CA LEU A 92 4.45 1.96 3.06
C LEU A 92 5.04 3.36 2.86
N CYS A 93 5.97 3.79 3.75
CA CYS A 93 6.68 5.06 3.62
C CYS A 93 7.50 5.13 2.31
N MET A 94 8.18 4.05 1.96
CA MET A 94 8.97 4.00 0.73
C MET A 94 8.08 4.12 -0.51
N MET A 95 6.93 3.43 -0.55
CA MET A 95 6.00 3.50 -1.68
C MET A 95 5.43 4.90 -1.86
N ILE A 96 4.96 5.53 -0.79
CA ILE A 96 4.43 6.90 -0.85
C ILE A 96 5.54 7.92 -1.13
N GLY A 97 6.74 7.72 -0.61
CA GLY A 97 7.90 8.56 -0.92
C GLY A 97 8.24 8.57 -2.42
N GLU A 98 8.26 7.42 -3.06
CA GLU A 98 8.48 7.31 -4.51
C GLU A 98 7.32 7.91 -5.33
N CYS A 99 6.08 7.68 -4.90
CA CYS A 99 4.90 8.31 -5.50
C CYS A 99 5.00 9.84 -5.42
N ALA A 100 5.29 10.39 -4.25
CA ALA A 100 5.42 11.81 -4.02
C ALA A 100 6.58 12.42 -4.84
N ARG A 101 7.71 11.71 -4.95
CA ARG A 101 8.84 12.17 -5.77
C ARG A 101 8.44 12.35 -7.23
N ASN A 102 7.73 11.40 -7.82
CA ASN A 102 7.22 11.52 -9.18
C ASN A 102 6.19 12.66 -9.30
N PHE A 103 5.32 12.81 -8.30
CA PHE A 103 4.32 13.89 -8.29
C PHE A 103 4.96 15.27 -8.26
N GLU A 104 5.99 15.50 -7.43
CA GLU A 104 6.63 16.81 -7.29
C GLU A 104 7.40 17.26 -8.55
N ILE A 105 7.71 16.35 -9.47
CA ILE A 105 8.30 16.68 -10.77
C ILE A 105 7.24 17.24 -11.72
N LEU A 106 5.97 16.86 -11.57
CA LEU A 106 4.89 17.33 -12.44
C LEU A 106 4.62 18.82 -12.26
N PRO A 107 4.38 19.57 -13.36
CA PRO A 107 4.06 20.98 -13.30
C PRO A 107 2.59 21.24 -12.92
N CYS A 108 2.16 20.68 -11.80
CA CYS A 108 0.80 20.90 -11.29
C CYS A 108 0.69 22.30 -10.69
N VAL A 109 -0.24 23.08 -11.20
CA VAL A 109 -0.51 24.46 -10.75
C VAL A 109 -1.86 24.56 -10.04
N LEU A 110 -2.87 23.84 -10.56
CA LEU A 110 -4.21 23.82 -9.97
C LEU A 110 -4.30 22.72 -8.93
N ASP A 111 -4.93 23.04 -7.80
CA ASP A 111 -5.24 22.10 -6.71
C ASP A 111 -4.00 21.37 -6.12
N VAL A 112 -2.81 21.88 -6.36
CA VAL A 112 -1.56 21.23 -5.93
C VAL A 112 -1.51 21.04 -4.42
N ASP A 113 -2.02 21.96 -3.64
CA ASP A 113 -2.05 21.86 -2.18
C ASP A 113 -3.02 20.77 -1.71
N ILE A 114 -4.13 20.57 -2.41
CA ILE A 114 -5.07 19.47 -2.16
C ILE A 114 -4.41 18.13 -2.48
N LEU A 115 -3.75 18.01 -3.62
CA LEU A 115 -3.03 16.80 -4.03
C LEU A 115 -1.89 16.47 -3.07
N ARG A 116 -1.12 17.46 -2.63
CA ARG A 116 -0.09 17.29 -1.60
C ARG A 116 -0.69 16.80 -0.29
N ASN A 117 -1.78 17.40 0.16
CA ASN A 117 -2.45 16.97 1.37
C ASN A 117 -2.92 15.50 1.29
N ILE A 118 -3.40 15.05 0.14
CA ILE A 118 -3.76 13.65 -0.08
C ILE A 118 -2.51 12.76 0.05
N LEU A 119 -1.42 13.07 -0.64
CA LEU A 119 -0.21 12.24 -0.68
C LEU A 119 0.58 12.23 0.63
N TYR A 120 0.63 13.36 1.34
CA TYR A 120 1.44 13.48 2.57
C TYR A 120 0.67 13.22 3.86
N ASP A 121 -0.65 13.31 3.84
CA ASP A 121 -1.49 13.08 5.03
C ASP A 121 -2.67 12.15 4.79
N GLY A 122 -3.45 12.39 3.74
CA GLY A 122 -4.71 11.68 3.49
C GLY A 122 -4.54 10.17 3.38
N VAL A 123 -3.52 9.71 2.66
CA VAL A 123 -3.21 8.27 2.49
C VAL A 123 -2.90 7.56 3.81
N TRP A 124 -2.43 8.29 4.82
CA TRP A 124 -2.10 7.75 6.14
C TRP A 124 -3.28 7.64 7.10
N LYS A 125 -4.44 8.14 6.73
CA LYS A 125 -5.62 8.13 7.60
C LYS A 125 -6.05 6.72 8.03
N HIS A 126 -6.04 5.78 7.11
CA HIS A 126 -6.33 4.37 7.40
C HIS A 126 -5.29 3.75 8.32
N TYR A 127 -4.01 3.96 8.04
CA TYR A 127 -2.92 3.47 8.88
C TYR A 127 -3.06 3.97 10.32
N ARG A 128 -3.30 5.28 10.51
CA ARG A 128 -3.49 5.87 11.85
C ARG A 128 -4.66 5.23 12.59
N LYS A 129 -5.80 5.01 11.94
CA LYS A 129 -6.95 4.34 12.54
C LYS A 129 -6.65 2.90 13.00
N ILE A 130 -5.86 2.16 12.23
CA ILE A 130 -5.44 0.81 12.62
C ILE A 130 -4.54 0.87 13.85
N GLN A 131 -3.61 1.84 13.92
CA GLN A 131 -2.74 2.01 15.08
C GLN A 131 -3.54 2.40 16.34
N GLU A 132 -4.53 3.26 16.21
CA GLU A 132 -5.43 3.64 17.32
C GLU A 132 -6.17 2.42 17.87
N LYS A 133 -6.79 1.60 17.02
CA LYS A 133 -7.46 0.36 17.43
C LYS A 133 -6.51 -0.61 18.14
N LYS A 134 -5.31 -0.84 17.59
CA LYS A 134 -4.31 -1.71 18.20
C LYS A 134 -3.83 -1.21 19.56
N SER A 135 -3.83 0.10 19.78
CA SER A 135 -3.46 0.70 21.06
C SER A 135 -4.55 0.50 22.11
N GLU A 136 -5.82 0.70 21.73
CA GLU A 136 -6.99 0.48 22.59
C GLU A 136 -7.09 -0.99 23.03
N GLU A 137 -6.94 -1.94 22.12
CA GLU A 137 -6.96 -3.38 22.43
C GLU A 137 -5.86 -3.77 23.43
N LYS A 138 -4.65 -3.20 23.32
CA LYS A 138 -3.55 -3.44 24.24
C LYS A 138 -3.79 -2.85 25.63
N GLU A 139 -4.54 -1.76 25.75
CA GLU A 139 -4.92 -1.15 27.01
C GLU A 139 -6.00 -1.98 27.71
N ASP A 140 -7.01 -2.42 26.98
CA ASP A 140 -8.08 -3.28 27.50
C ASP A 140 -7.54 -4.62 28.00
N ASP A 141 -6.60 -5.23 27.28
CA ASP A 141 -5.92 -6.47 27.71
C ASP A 141 -5.12 -6.29 28.99
N LYS A 142 -4.53 -5.11 29.23
CA LYS A 142 -3.80 -4.82 30.47
C LYS A 142 -4.71 -4.54 31.65
N GLU A 143 -5.88 -3.94 31.42
CA GLU A 143 -6.87 -3.72 32.47
C GLU A 143 -7.62 -5.00 32.87
N SER A 144 -7.67 -6.00 31.99
CA SER A 144 -8.28 -7.31 32.24
C SER A 144 -7.42 -8.28 33.05
N LEU A 145 -6.18 -7.91 33.30
CA LEU A 145 -5.22 -8.69 34.15
C LEU A 145 -5.15 -8.12 35.55
#